data_a5a952828233845f37e7532e887ce059
#
_entry.id   a5a952828233845f37e7532e887ce059
#
_cell.length_a   1.000
_cell.length_b   1.000
_cell.length_c   1.000
_cell.angle_alpha   90.00
_cell.angle_beta   90.00
_cell.angle_gamma   90.00
#
_symmetry.space_group_name_H-M   'P 1'
#
loop_
_entity.id
_entity.type
_entity.pdbx_description
1 polymer ?
#
loop_
_entity_poly.entity_id
_entity_poly.type
_entity_poly.pdbx_seq_one_letter_code
_entity_poly.pdbx_strand_id
1 'polypeptide(L)'
;MMKKLTALCGALVLALSLSACGGTATQLPALVLEDPAASSAASQVSGAESGTQAEPTVEEVPYTEFDDSLDGLCDFLTANKAVAGEPTEMAYETIGAAGGYRYRFILNNSTVQVEVYAFDLENLGEQGQAVLDSVKESGQFPMLDNQVPATLSGSGQYMMIYTDNSTSAENTAQKDRVLGLFQGFYSE
;
A
#
# COMPACT_ATOMS: atom_id res chain seq x y z
N MET A 1 -77.21 -23.50 12.86
CA MET A 1 -76.78 -24.90 12.91
C MET A 1 -75.30 -24.94 13.31
N MET A 2 -75.11 -25.53 14.47
CA MET A 2 -73.78 -25.78 15.06
C MET A 2 -72.97 -26.79 14.24
N LYS A 3 -71.67 -26.66 14.11
CA LYS A 3 -70.77 -27.81 14.16
C LYS A 3 -69.35 -27.33 14.62
N LYS A 4 -69.04 -27.84 15.79
CA LYS A 4 -67.74 -27.86 16.44
C LYS A 4 -66.76 -28.72 15.63
N LEU A 5 -65.50 -28.39 15.56
CA LEU A 5 -64.41 -29.38 15.48
C LEU A 5 -63.09 -28.78 15.97
N THR A 6 -62.76 -29.20 17.06
CA THR A 6 -61.58 -29.81 17.72
C THR A 6 -60.16 -29.35 17.24
N ALA A 7 -59.40 -28.97 18.27
CA ALA A 7 -58.00 -28.68 18.32
C ALA A 7 -57.13 -29.87 17.90
N LEU A 8 -55.94 -29.54 17.27
CA LEU A 8 -54.78 -30.42 17.30
C LEU A 8 -53.53 -29.57 17.50
N CYS A 9 -52.98 -29.66 18.70
CA CYS A 9 -51.67 -29.16 19.06
C CYS A 9 -50.59 -29.94 18.30
N GLY A 10 -49.81 -29.28 17.47
CA GLY A 10 -48.60 -29.79 16.93
C GLY A 10 -47.43 -28.88 17.39
N ALA A 11 -46.71 -29.31 18.42
CA ALA A 11 -45.48 -28.66 18.88
C ALA A 11 -44.38 -28.90 17.86
N LEU A 12 -44.04 -27.85 17.08
CA LEU A 12 -42.89 -27.87 16.19
C LEU A 12 -41.70 -27.26 16.94
N VAL A 13 -40.82 -28.13 17.41
CA VAL A 13 -39.54 -27.75 17.99
C VAL A 13 -38.66 -27.28 16.83
N LEU A 14 -38.52 -25.97 16.65
CA LEU A 14 -37.49 -25.40 15.78
C LEU A 14 -36.13 -25.42 16.51
N ALA A 15 -35.28 -26.36 16.15
CA ALA A 15 -33.88 -26.30 16.49
C ALA A 15 -33.24 -25.16 15.67
N LEU A 16 -32.97 -24.03 16.32
CA LEU A 16 -32.10 -22.97 15.76
C LEU A 16 -30.66 -23.47 15.82
N SER A 17 -30.17 -23.99 14.71
CA SER A 17 -28.73 -24.12 14.47
C SER A 17 -28.16 -22.71 14.23
N LEU A 18 -27.52 -22.14 15.25
CA LEU A 18 -26.63 -20.98 15.08
C LEU A 18 -25.43 -21.46 14.27
N SER A 19 -25.50 -21.28 12.94
CA SER A 19 -24.29 -21.25 12.11
C SER A 19 -23.51 -19.98 12.49
N ALA A 20 -22.49 -20.15 13.32
CA ALA A 20 -21.47 -19.13 13.52
C ALA A 20 -20.79 -18.93 12.15
N CYS A 21 -21.20 -17.87 11.45
CA CYS A 21 -20.42 -17.31 10.35
C CYS A 21 -19.09 -16.81 10.94
N GLY A 22 -18.09 -17.69 10.96
CA GLY A 22 -16.72 -17.31 11.18
C GLY A 22 -16.28 -16.44 10.01
N GLY A 23 -16.47 -15.11 10.14
CA GLY A 23 -15.85 -14.16 9.26
C GLY A 23 -14.35 -14.34 9.42
N THR A 24 -13.69 -14.86 8.38
CA THR A 24 -12.24 -14.86 8.27
C THR A 24 -11.84 -13.38 8.25
N ALA A 25 -11.37 -12.87 9.38
CA ALA A 25 -10.74 -11.57 9.42
C ALA A 25 -9.52 -11.66 8.47
N THR A 26 -9.60 -11.02 7.31
CA THR A 26 -8.48 -10.94 6.38
C THR A 26 -7.38 -10.18 7.09
N GLN A 27 -6.39 -10.90 7.59
CA GLN A 27 -5.24 -10.31 8.24
C GLN A 27 -4.39 -9.63 7.17
N LEU A 28 -4.12 -8.34 7.35
CA LEU A 28 -3.24 -7.60 6.44
C LEU A 28 -1.83 -8.19 6.50
N PRO A 29 -1.13 -8.28 5.36
CA PRO A 29 0.27 -8.67 5.33
C PRO A 29 1.12 -7.66 6.14
N ALA A 30 2.18 -8.14 6.79
CA ALA A 30 3.12 -7.31 7.51
C ALA A 30 4.39 -7.12 6.68
N LEU A 31 4.84 -5.89 6.52
CA LEU A 31 6.14 -5.57 5.96
C LEU A 31 7.17 -5.70 7.08
N VAL A 32 8.04 -6.70 6.96
CA VAL A 32 9.17 -6.90 7.89
C VAL A 32 10.40 -6.27 7.25
N LEU A 33 10.89 -5.21 7.85
CA LEU A 33 12.19 -4.65 7.53
C LEU A 33 13.20 -5.43 8.37
N GLU A 34 14.13 -6.15 7.73
CA GLU A 34 15.17 -6.89 8.44
C GLU A 34 16.07 -5.89 9.17
N ASP A 35 16.04 -5.95 10.52
CA ASP A 35 16.96 -5.18 11.35
C ASP A 35 18.31 -5.92 11.37
N PRO A 36 19.40 -5.33 10.84
CA PRO A 36 20.71 -5.97 10.81
C PRO A 36 21.32 -6.20 12.20
N ALA A 37 20.67 -5.74 13.28
CA ALA A 37 21.16 -5.89 14.64
C ALA A 37 20.81 -7.22 15.31
N ALA A 38 19.98 -8.09 14.72
CA ALA A 38 19.50 -9.32 15.37
C ALA A 38 20.39 -10.56 15.15
N SER A 39 21.49 -10.46 14.41
CA SER A 39 22.42 -11.59 14.16
C SER A 39 23.79 -11.37 14.75
N SER A 40 23.91 -11.25 16.07
CA SER A 40 25.20 -11.35 16.77
C SER A 40 25.04 -11.78 18.22
N ALA A 41 24.89 -13.08 18.40
CA ALA A 41 25.26 -13.72 19.66
C ALA A 41 26.34 -14.78 19.37
N ALA A 42 27.56 -14.42 19.67
CA ALA A 42 28.75 -15.20 19.99
C ALA A 42 29.96 -14.96 19.08
N SER A 43 30.80 -14.03 19.50
CA SER A 43 32.24 -14.31 19.75
C SER A 43 32.97 -13.01 20.07
N GLN A 44 33.45 -12.92 21.30
CA GLN A 44 34.41 -11.89 21.75
C GLN A 44 35.76 -12.11 21.10
N VAL A 45 36.32 -11.07 20.45
CA VAL A 45 37.77 -10.75 20.53
C VAL A 45 37.95 -9.24 20.38
N SER A 46 38.72 -8.69 21.32
CA SER A 46 39.19 -7.32 21.47
C SER A 46 39.96 -6.80 20.26
N GLY A 47 39.73 -5.55 19.87
CA GLY A 47 40.56 -4.80 18.95
C GLY A 47 39.91 -3.46 18.60
N ALA A 48 40.43 -2.39 19.23
CA ALA A 48 40.01 -1.02 18.94
C ALA A 48 40.54 -0.59 17.56
N GLU A 49 39.62 -0.19 16.66
CA GLU A 49 39.93 0.79 15.62
C GLU A 49 38.63 1.51 15.21
N SER A 50 38.72 2.85 15.23
CA SER A 50 37.67 3.79 14.83
C SER A 50 37.43 3.63 13.33
N GLY A 51 36.41 2.85 12.99
CA GLY A 51 35.88 2.74 11.62
C GLY A 51 34.50 3.35 11.58
N THR A 52 34.29 4.34 10.73
CA THR A 52 32.99 4.85 10.34
C THR A 52 32.09 3.66 9.99
N GLN A 53 31.08 3.44 10.81
CA GLN A 53 30.11 2.36 10.63
C GLN A 53 29.26 2.76 9.41
N ALA A 54 29.56 2.15 8.26
CA ALA A 54 28.66 2.22 7.13
C ALA A 54 27.37 1.52 7.54
N GLU A 55 26.25 2.23 7.48
CA GLU A 55 24.94 1.61 7.58
C GLU A 55 24.86 0.48 6.55
N PRO A 56 24.28 -0.68 6.88
CA PRO A 56 24.08 -1.76 5.92
C PRO A 56 23.15 -1.25 4.82
N THR A 57 23.73 -0.95 3.67
CA THR A 57 22.96 -0.65 2.46
C THR A 57 22.21 -1.91 2.08
N VAL A 58 20.88 -1.89 2.22
CA VAL A 58 20.02 -2.87 1.55
C VAL A 58 20.33 -2.70 0.06
N GLU A 59 20.82 -3.76 -0.57
CA GLU A 59 21.12 -3.74 -2.01
C GLU A 59 19.78 -3.58 -2.74
N GLU A 60 19.56 -2.38 -3.31
CA GLU A 60 18.34 -2.08 -4.04
C GLU A 60 18.38 -2.72 -5.41
N VAL A 61 17.26 -3.39 -5.79
CA VAL A 61 17.08 -3.91 -7.14
C VAL A 61 16.86 -2.70 -8.07
N PRO A 62 17.68 -2.52 -9.13
CA PRO A 62 17.55 -1.37 -9.99
C PRO A 62 16.26 -1.39 -10.81
N TYR A 63 15.68 -0.22 -11.05
CA TYR A 63 14.44 -0.09 -11.83
C TYR A 63 14.58 -0.62 -13.27
N THR A 64 15.78 -0.64 -13.81
CA THR A 64 16.07 -1.14 -15.17
C THR A 64 15.80 -2.63 -15.36
N GLU A 65 15.54 -3.39 -14.29
CA GLU A 65 15.14 -4.80 -14.35
C GLU A 65 13.62 -4.98 -14.55
N PHE A 66 12.86 -3.89 -14.57
CA PHE A 66 11.40 -3.89 -14.69
C PHE A 66 10.97 -3.08 -15.92
N ASP A 67 9.78 -3.37 -16.46
CA ASP A 67 9.23 -2.60 -17.57
C ASP A 67 8.79 -1.19 -17.10
N ASP A 68 8.88 -0.18 -17.98
CA ASP A 68 8.30 1.14 -17.75
C ASP A 68 6.78 1.08 -17.92
N SER A 69 6.13 0.51 -16.93
CA SER A 69 4.68 0.30 -16.87
C SER A 69 4.20 0.34 -15.42
N LEU A 70 2.89 0.43 -15.22
CA LEU A 70 2.31 0.37 -13.87
C LEU A 70 2.60 -0.95 -13.18
N ASP A 71 2.53 -2.07 -13.90
CA ASP A 71 2.85 -3.40 -13.39
C ASP A 71 4.34 -3.50 -13.03
N GLY A 72 5.23 -3.01 -13.90
CA GLY A 72 6.67 -2.96 -13.62
C GLY A 72 7.01 -2.07 -12.42
N LEU A 73 6.32 -0.94 -12.22
CA LEU A 73 6.43 -0.12 -11.01
C LEU A 73 6.01 -0.90 -9.76
N CYS A 74 4.91 -1.65 -9.82
CA CYS A 74 4.44 -2.49 -8.72
C CYS A 74 5.45 -3.59 -8.37
N ASP A 75 6.01 -4.26 -9.38
CA ASP A 75 7.03 -5.29 -9.21
C ASP A 75 8.33 -4.70 -8.63
N PHE A 76 8.76 -3.54 -9.11
CA PHE A 76 9.92 -2.81 -8.58
C PHE A 76 9.75 -2.45 -7.10
N LEU A 77 8.60 -1.88 -6.72
CA LEU A 77 8.31 -1.53 -5.32
C LEU A 77 8.26 -2.78 -4.42
N THR A 78 7.72 -3.89 -4.93
CA THR A 78 7.64 -5.15 -4.21
C THR A 78 9.03 -5.77 -4.02
N ALA A 79 9.84 -5.84 -5.08
CA ALA A 79 11.21 -6.36 -5.04
C ALA A 79 12.09 -5.60 -4.05
N ASN A 80 11.89 -4.28 -3.97
CA ASN A 80 12.59 -3.41 -3.04
C ASN A 80 11.96 -3.34 -1.64
N LYS A 81 11.01 -4.21 -1.29
CA LYS A 81 10.32 -4.21 0.02
C LYS A 81 9.74 -2.83 0.39
N ALA A 82 9.29 -2.08 -0.61
CA ALA A 82 8.62 -0.79 -0.43
C ALA A 82 7.15 -0.97 -0.05
N VAL A 83 6.54 -2.04 -0.53
CA VAL A 83 5.16 -2.46 -0.27
C VAL A 83 5.12 -3.95 0.10
N ALA A 84 3.97 -4.42 0.61
CA ALA A 84 3.76 -5.83 0.95
C ALA A 84 2.35 -6.29 0.61
N GLY A 85 2.22 -7.57 0.29
CA GLY A 85 0.96 -8.23 -0.09
C GLY A 85 0.59 -7.99 -1.54
N GLU A 86 -0.58 -8.51 -1.91
CA GLU A 86 -1.10 -8.39 -3.27
C GLU A 86 -1.78 -7.02 -3.46
N PRO A 87 -1.55 -6.36 -4.60
CA PRO A 87 -2.23 -5.11 -4.92
C PRO A 87 -3.72 -5.35 -5.23
N THR A 88 -4.52 -4.34 -4.97
CA THR A 88 -5.93 -4.29 -5.33
C THR A 88 -6.14 -3.19 -6.36
N GLU A 89 -6.78 -3.52 -7.48
CA GLU A 89 -7.13 -2.53 -8.49
C GLU A 89 -8.05 -1.44 -7.93
N MET A 90 -7.83 -0.21 -8.32
CA MET A 90 -8.57 0.98 -7.88
C MET A 90 -9.52 1.48 -8.97
N ALA A 91 -10.51 2.27 -8.58
CA ALA A 91 -11.35 3.03 -9.51
C ALA A 91 -10.58 4.27 -10.01
N TYR A 92 -9.54 4.05 -10.76
CA TYR A 92 -8.55 5.04 -11.22
C TYR A 92 -9.14 6.08 -12.18
N GLU A 93 -10.21 5.74 -12.89
CA GLU A 93 -10.90 6.64 -13.82
C GLU A 93 -11.48 7.88 -13.12
N THR A 94 -11.76 7.77 -11.81
CA THR A 94 -12.29 8.87 -11.00
C THR A 94 -11.33 10.06 -10.87
N ILE A 95 -10.05 9.85 -11.17
CA ILE A 95 -9.02 10.88 -11.19
C ILE A 95 -8.41 11.08 -12.57
N GLY A 96 -8.99 10.44 -13.60
CA GLY A 96 -8.52 10.54 -14.98
C GLY A 96 -7.21 9.78 -15.23
N ALA A 97 -6.86 8.80 -14.39
CA ALA A 97 -5.74 7.90 -14.62
C ALA A 97 -6.10 6.77 -15.58
N ALA A 98 -5.09 6.11 -16.16
CA ALA A 98 -5.21 4.98 -17.07
C ALA A 98 -5.12 3.63 -16.36
N GLY A 99 -4.62 3.62 -15.11
CA GLY A 99 -4.54 2.45 -14.25
C GLY A 99 -4.23 2.85 -12.81
N GLY A 100 -4.51 1.96 -11.85
CA GLY A 100 -4.21 2.24 -10.45
C GLY A 100 -4.32 1.01 -9.56
N TYR A 101 -3.37 0.88 -8.64
CA TYR A 101 -3.32 -0.20 -7.66
C TYR A 101 -3.13 0.34 -6.24
N ARG A 102 -3.62 -0.41 -5.26
CA ARG A 102 -3.49 -0.10 -3.85
C ARG A 102 -2.94 -1.29 -3.08
N TYR A 103 -1.90 -1.04 -2.30
CA TYR A 103 -1.38 -1.94 -1.28
C TYR A 103 -1.86 -1.51 0.10
N ARG A 104 -2.15 -2.48 0.96
CA ARG A 104 -2.42 -2.25 2.39
C ARG A 104 -1.69 -3.28 3.21
N PHE A 105 -0.86 -2.84 4.13
CA PHE A 105 -0.02 -3.72 4.96
C PHE A 105 0.22 -3.12 6.34
N ILE A 106 0.81 -3.91 7.22
CA ILE A 106 1.22 -3.47 8.56
C ILE A 106 2.73 -3.21 8.57
N LEU A 107 3.12 -2.05 9.06
CA LEU A 107 4.50 -1.66 9.32
C LEU A 107 4.58 -1.13 10.75
N ASN A 108 5.39 -1.78 11.60
CA ASN A 108 5.58 -1.37 13.01
C ASN A 108 4.24 -1.08 13.74
N ASN A 109 3.29 -1.99 13.62
CA ASN A 109 1.94 -1.90 14.19
C ASN A 109 1.05 -0.76 13.62
N SER A 110 1.49 -0.06 12.59
CA SER A 110 0.68 0.92 11.85
C SER A 110 0.15 0.31 10.55
N THR A 111 -1.07 0.67 10.17
CA THR A 111 -1.59 0.34 8.84
C THR A 111 -1.08 1.36 7.84
N VAL A 112 -0.32 0.88 6.86
CA VAL A 112 0.16 1.68 5.73
C VAL A 112 -0.68 1.37 4.51
N GLN A 113 -1.00 2.42 3.76
CA GLN A 113 -1.65 2.31 2.46
C GLN A 113 -0.82 3.06 1.43
N VAL A 114 -0.48 2.37 0.34
CA VAL A 114 0.22 2.93 -0.81
C VAL A 114 -0.65 2.73 -2.03
N GLU A 115 -0.98 3.83 -2.70
CA GLU A 115 -1.69 3.82 -3.96
C GLU A 115 -0.76 4.34 -5.06
N VAL A 116 -0.73 3.64 -6.18
CA VAL A 116 0.02 4.04 -7.37
C VAL A 116 -0.91 4.14 -8.58
N TYR A 117 -0.74 5.17 -9.37
CA TYR A 117 -1.55 5.45 -10.54
C TYR A 117 -0.66 5.74 -11.74
N ALA A 118 -1.07 5.28 -12.92
CA ALA A 118 -0.45 5.63 -14.18
C ALA A 118 -1.37 6.54 -14.99
N PHE A 119 -0.78 7.54 -15.66
CA PHE A 119 -1.48 8.44 -16.57
C PHE A 119 -0.96 8.25 -18.00
N ASP A 120 -1.87 8.16 -18.96
CA ASP A 120 -1.51 8.17 -20.37
C ASP A 120 -1.29 9.63 -20.80
N LEU A 121 -0.03 10.07 -20.80
CA LEU A 121 0.33 11.46 -21.08
C LEU A 121 0.06 11.85 -22.53
N GLU A 122 -0.06 10.89 -23.47
CA GLU A 122 -0.37 11.16 -24.88
C GLU A 122 -1.87 11.39 -25.09
N ASN A 123 -2.71 10.73 -24.27
CA ASN A 123 -4.17 10.80 -24.36
C ASN A 123 -4.80 11.30 -23.05
N LEU A 124 -4.12 12.22 -22.37
CA LEU A 124 -4.54 12.72 -21.07
C LEU A 124 -5.81 13.58 -21.18
N GLY A 125 -6.88 13.16 -20.48
CA GLY A 125 -8.12 13.92 -20.42
C GLY A 125 -8.01 15.13 -19.48
N GLU A 126 -8.97 16.07 -19.57
CA GLU A 126 -8.99 17.30 -18.76
C GLU A 126 -8.89 17.01 -17.25
N GLN A 127 -9.54 15.96 -16.78
CA GLN A 127 -9.51 15.58 -15.35
C GLN A 127 -8.13 15.11 -14.92
N GLY A 128 -7.49 14.21 -15.67
CA GLY A 128 -6.14 13.76 -15.41
C GLY A 128 -5.12 14.90 -15.42
N GLN A 129 -5.25 15.80 -16.42
CA GLN A 129 -4.41 16.99 -16.51
C GLN A 129 -4.55 17.86 -15.25
N ALA A 130 -5.79 18.15 -14.82
CA ALA A 130 -6.04 18.96 -13.64
C ALA A 130 -5.45 18.35 -12.36
N VAL A 131 -5.52 17.01 -12.22
CA VAL A 131 -4.91 16.29 -11.09
C VAL A 131 -3.40 16.41 -11.11
N LEU A 132 -2.75 16.11 -12.25
CA LEU A 132 -1.29 16.19 -12.38
C LEU A 132 -0.77 17.61 -12.16
N ASP A 133 -1.44 18.63 -12.71
CA ASP A 133 -1.07 20.03 -12.51
C ASP A 133 -1.17 20.44 -11.04
N SER A 134 -2.26 20.04 -10.35
CA SER A 134 -2.46 20.33 -8.93
C SER A 134 -1.36 19.68 -8.07
N VAL A 135 -1.03 18.41 -8.33
CA VAL A 135 0.05 17.71 -7.59
C VAL A 135 1.42 18.34 -7.89
N LYS A 136 1.68 18.72 -9.13
CA LYS A 136 2.93 19.38 -9.52
C LYS A 136 3.09 20.75 -8.86
N GLU A 137 2.00 21.50 -8.70
CA GLU A 137 2.01 22.85 -8.12
C GLU A 137 2.09 22.80 -6.59
N SER A 138 1.32 21.92 -5.95
CA SER A 138 1.09 21.97 -4.50
C SER A 138 1.39 20.68 -3.74
N GLY A 139 1.77 19.58 -4.42
CA GLY A 139 1.96 18.26 -3.80
C GLY A 139 0.66 17.60 -3.36
N GLN A 140 -0.50 18.09 -3.84
CA GLN A 140 -1.82 17.56 -3.49
C GLN A 140 -2.84 17.86 -4.59
N PHE A 141 -3.95 17.13 -4.59
CA PHE A 141 -5.05 17.38 -5.51
C PHE A 141 -6.40 17.30 -4.78
N PRO A 142 -7.43 18.00 -5.27
CA PRO A 142 -8.75 17.96 -4.66
C PRO A 142 -9.47 16.66 -5.02
N MET A 143 -10.00 15.97 -4.02
CA MET A 143 -10.89 14.82 -4.18
C MET A 143 -12.08 14.99 -3.25
N LEU A 144 -13.28 15.14 -3.82
CA LEU A 144 -14.48 15.54 -3.08
C LEU A 144 -14.20 16.85 -2.29
N ASP A 145 -14.42 16.85 -0.98
CA ASP A 145 -14.20 18.01 -0.11
C ASP A 145 -12.82 18.01 0.58
N ASN A 146 -11.88 17.16 0.13
CA ASN A 146 -10.58 16.99 0.76
C ASN A 146 -9.43 17.31 -0.20
N GLN A 147 -8.29 17.74 0.37
CA GLN A 147 -7.01 17.79 -0.33
C GLN A 147 -6.24 16.50 -0.04
N VAL A 148 -5.88 15.76 -1.09
CA VAL A 148 -5.18 14.49 -0.98
C VAL A 148 -3.71 14.72 -1.33
N PRO A 149 -2.78 14.55 -0.37
CA PRO A 149 -1.35 14.63 -0.66
C PRO A 149 -0.91 13.51 -1.61
N ALA A 150 -0.15 13.88 -2.62
CA ALA A 150 0.38 12.93 -3.60
C ALA A 150 1.77 13.37 -4.08
N THR A 151 2.50 12.44 -4.66
CA THR A 151 3.84 12.66 -5.22
C THR A 151 3.86 12.14 -6.65
N LEU A 152 4.48 12.88 -7.57
CA LEU A 152 4.72 12.43 -8.94
C LEU A 152 6.07 11.72 -9.05
N SER A 153 6.17 10.73 -9.94
CA SER A 153 7.45 10.17 -10.40
C SER A 153 8.28 11.25 -11.10
N GLY A 154 9.57 11.01 -11.27
CA GLY A 154 10.44 11.91 -12.03
C GLY A 154 10.00 12.10 -13.47
N SER A 155 9.44 11.07 -14.12
CA SER A 155 8.84 11.14 -15.46
C SER A 155 7.52 11.92 -15.50
N GLY A 156 6.83 12.08 -14.35
CA GLY A 156 5.49 12.67 -14.27
C GLY A 156 4.36 11.74 -14.75
N GLN A 157 4.68 10.54 -15.22
CA GLN A 157 3.69 9.56 -15.71
C GLN A 157 2.99 8.85 -14.58
N TYR A 158 3.65 8.68 -13.43
CA TYR A 158 3.09 7.98 -12.28
C TYR A 158 2.83 8.93 -11.12
N MET A 159 1.81 8.62 -10.32
CA MET A 159 1.47 9.33 -9.10
C MET A 159 1.33 8.34 -7.95
N MET A 160 1.87 8.68 -6.79
CA MET A 160 1.77 7.90 -5.56
C MET A 160 1.05 8.67 -4.46
N ILE A 161 0.16 7.99 -3.73
CA ILE A 161 -0.42 8.43 -2.47
C ILE A 161 0.11 7.48 -1.39
N TYR A 162 0.82 8.01 -0.40
CA TYR A 162 1.32 7.25 0.74
C TYR A 162 0.62 7.70 2.01
N THR A 163 -0.11 6.80 2.65
CA THR A 163 -0.85 7.07 3.88
C THR A 163 -0.33 6.18 5.01
N ASP A 164 0.16 6.81 6.08
CA ASP A 164 0.53 6.18 7.34
C ASP A 164 0.21 7.15 8.48
N ASN A 165 -0.44 6.66 9.52
CA ASN A 165 -0.78 7.46 10.70
C ASN A 165 0.32 7.42 11.77
N SER A 166 1.37 6.60 11.59
CA SER A 166 2.52 6.55 12.47
C SER A 166 3.42 7.77 12.24
N THR A 167 3.92 8.33 13.34
CA THR A 167 4.92 9.40 13.35
C THR A 167 6.26 8.92 13.91
N SER A 168 6.45 7.58 14.01
CA SER A 168 7.73 7.02 14.46
C SER A 168 8.85 7.34 13.46
N ALA A 169 10.09 7.40 13.94
CA ALA A 169 11.23 7.68 13.10
C ALA A 169 11.41 6.59 12.01
N GLU A 170 11.17 5.34 12.38
CA GLU A 170 11.29 4.19 11.49
C GLU A 170 10.25 4.23 10.35
N ASN A 171 8.99 4.57 10.68
CA ASN A 171 7.94 4.70 9.67
C ASN A 171 8.20 5.90 8.74
N THR A 172 8.69 7.00 9.30
CA THR A 172 9.07 8.19 8.52
C THR A 172 10.21 7.87 7.57
N ALA A 173 11.27 7.19 8.04
CA ALA A 173 12.40 6.79 7.20
C ALA A 173 11.96 5.83 6.09
N GLN A 174 11.08 4.87 6.39
CA GLN A 174 10.54 3.97 5.36
C GLN A 174 9.69 4.73 4.32
N LYS A 175 8.85 5.67 4.75
CA LYS A 175 8.11 6.54 3.83
C LYS A 175 9.04 7.30 2.89
N ASP A 176 10.07 7.94 3.43
CA ASP A 176 11.04 8.74 2.65
C ASP A 176 11.78 7.84 1.65
N ARG A 177 12.16 6.62 2.07
CA ARG A 177 12.77 5.62 1.19
C ARG A 177 11.82 5.20 0.07
N VAL A 178 10.57 4.89 0.37
CA VAL A 178 9.56 4.48 -0.64
C VAL A 178 9.32 5.59 -1.65
N LEU A 179 9.22 6.84 -1.18
CA LEU A 179 9.06 8.00 -2.07
C LEU A 179 10.30 8.21 -2.94
N GLY A 180 11.51 8.00 -2.40
CA GLY A 180 12.75 8.08 -3.17
C GLY A 180 12.81 7.04 -4.29
N LEU A 181 12.50 5.77 -3.99
CA LEU A 181 12.40 4.69 -4.99
C LEU A 181 11.38 5.04 -6.09
N PHE A 182 10.20 5.46 -5.68
CA PHE A 182 9.12 5.83 -6.60
C PHE A 182 9.51 6.98 -7.53
N GLN A 183 10.11 8.04 -6.98
CA GLN A 183 10.54 9.19 -7.78
C GLN A 183 11.68 8.85 -8.74
N GLY A 184 12.54 7.89 -8.37
CA GLY A 184 13.64 7.41 -9.20
C GLY A 184 13.22 6.44 -10.31
N PHE A 185 12.00 5.88 -10.27
CA PHE A 185 11.52 4.95 -11.28
C PHE A 185 11.33 5.66 -12.61
N TYR A 186 12.15 5.31 -13.63
CA TYR A 186 12.18 5.91 -14.98
C TYR A 186 12.06 7.44 -14.96
N SER A 187 12.96 8.08 -14.18
CA SER A 187 12.92 9.53 -13.94
C SER A 187 13.58 10.37 -15.04
N GLU A 188 14.13 9.75 -16.10
CA GLU A 188 14.76 10.43 -17.25
C GLU A 188 13.92 10.32 -18.50
#